data_28ae86e2586a84d4dc22cdd99cada73a
#
_entry.id   28ae86e2586a84d4dc22cdd99cada73a
#
_cell.length_a   1.000
_cell.length_b   1.000
_cell.length_c   1.000
_cell.angle_alpha   90.00
_cell.angle_beta   90.00
_cell.angle_gamma   90.00
#
_symmetry.space_group_name_H-M   'P 1'
#
loop_
_entity.id
_entity.type
_entity.pdbx_description
1 polymer ?
#
loop_
_entity_poly.entity_id
_entity_poly.type
_entity_poly.pdbx_seq_one_letter_code
_entity_poly.pdbx_strand_id
1 'polypeptide(L)'
;IVVGVALWRTSQFGAKADAQAAITLPEPPAVDVAAAAESLGAAIRIQTVTYASGDPKPGADQPWIDLQAALQARYPAIFAKMTLEKVLTHAMLLTWTGTDASLPPVILMAHQDVVPVNPGTDADWTHGPFGGVVADGYIWGRGAMDDKGSLIAILEAGDALAKSGWTPKRSVIFAFGHDEEVSGAGAREIFALLKSRNVTPAMVLDEGYAVLDNYPLTGKPAALIGVAEKGYISLQITATTEGGHSSRPPRES
;
A
#
# COMPACT_ATOMS: atom_id res chain seq x y z
N ILE A 1 -25.00 17.56 -22.90
CA ILE A 1 -24.09 16.70 -23.71
C ILE A 1 -23.28 15.78 -22.78
N VAL A 2 -22.50 16.30 -21.83
CA VAL A 2 -21.62 15.51 -20.94
C VAL A 2 -22.40 14.42 -20.19
N VAL A 3 -23.53 14.78 -19.57
CA VAL A 3 -24.40 13.83 -18.85
C VAL A 3 -24.94 12.74 -19.78
N GLY A 4 -25.35 13.09 -21.01
CA GLY A 4 -25.83 12.12 -22.00
C GLY A 4 -24.73 11.13 -22.43
N VAL A 5 -23.49 11.62 -22.63
CA VAL A 5 -22.33 10.76 -22.94
C VAL A 5 -21.99 9.85 -21.74
N ALA A 6 -22.04 10.37 -20.53
CA ALA A 6 -21.80 9.59 -19.32
C ALA A 6 -22.84 8.48 -19.17
N LEU A 7 -24.13 8.78 -19.29
CA LEU A 7 -25.21 7.78 -19.22
C LEU A 7 -25.11 6.74 -20.33
N TRP A 8 -24.79 7.15 -21.55
CA TRP A 8 -24.57 6.23 -22.65
C TRP A 8 -23.39 5.28 -22.39
N ARG A 9 -22.24 5.82 -21.95
CA ARG A 9 -21.08 5.00 -21.56
C ARG A 9 -21.42 4.04 -20.43
N THR A 10 -22.16 4.50 -19.41
CA THR A 10 -22.59 3.68 -18.29
C THR A 10 -23.50 2.54 -18.76
N SER A 11 -24.41 2.79 -19.72
CA SER A 11 -25.27 1.75 -20.29
C SER A 11 -24.52 0.68 -21.11
N GLN A 12 -23.31 1.01 -21.58
CA GLN A 12 -22.43 0.07 -22.28
C GLN A 12 -21.49 -0.67 -21.30
N PHE A 13 -21.39 -0.19 -20.07
CA PHE A 13 -20.54 -0.81 -19.07
C PHE A 13 -21.24 -2.04 -18.47
N GLY A 14 -20.60 -3.17 -18.50
CA GLY A 14 -21.15 -4.43 -17.97
C GLY A 14 -22.10 -5.19 -18.92
N ALA A 15 -22.44 -4.64 -20.09
CA ALA A 15 -23.27 -5.36 -21.07
C ALA A 15 -22.56 -6.57 -21.72
N LYS A 16 -21.27 -6.72 -21.48
CA LYS A 16 -20.45 -7.85 -21.94
C LYS A 16 -19.63 -8.41 -20.78
N ALA A 17 -20.29 -8.82 -19.71
CA ALA A 17 -19.71 -9.88 -18.91
C ALA A 17 -19.78 -11.13 -19.77
N ASP A 18 -18.80 -11.34 -20.65
CA ASP A 18 -18.54 -12.66 -21.19
C ASP A 18 -18.48 -13.58 -19.97
N ALA A 19 -19.29 -14.64 -19.96
CA ALA A 19 -19.18 -15.66 -18.95
C ALA A 19 -17.76 -16.22 -19.06
N GLN A 20 -16.83 -15.60 -18.29
CA GLN A 20 -15.50 -16.16 -18.18
C GLN A 20 -15.69 -17.57 -17.66
N ALA A 21 -15.24 -18.54 -18.46
CA ALA A 21 -15.22 -19.92 -18.02
C ALA A 21 -14.62 -19.95 -16.61
N ALA A 22 -15.31 -20.60 -15.68
CA ALA A 22 -14.87 -20.67 -14.29
C ALA A 22 -13.43 -21.19 -14.27
N ILE A 23 -12.48 -20.32 -13.95
CA ILE A 23 -11.09 -20.72 -13.80
C ILE A 23 -11.00 -21.47 -12.49
N THR A 24 -10.69 -22.75 -12.55
CA THR A 24 -10.38 -23.53 -11.35
C THR A 24 -8.99 -23.11 -10.88
N LEU A 25 -8.96 -22.36 -9.78
CA LEU A 25 -7.69 -22.02 -9.13
C LEU A 25 -7.16 -23.21 -8.35
N PRO A 26 -5.84 -23.43 -8.32
CA PRO A 26 -5.25 -24.42 -7.43
C PRO A 26 -5.49 -24.01 -5.97
N GLU A 27 -5.53 -25.00 -5.08
CA GLU A 27 -5.62 -24.74 -3.64
C GLU A 27 -4.40 -23.92 -3.20
N PRO A 28 -4.59 -22.78 -2.54
CA PRO A 28 -3.46 -21.98 -2.05
C PRO A 28 -2.74 -22.72 -0.92
N PRO A 29 -1.43 -22.51 -0.73
CA PRO A 29 -0.72 -23.04 0.42
C PRO A 29 -1.33 -22.50 1.72
N ALA A 30 -1.35 -23.34 2.74
CA ALA A 30 -1.87 -22.95 4.04
C ALA A 30 -1.00 -21.85 4.67
N VAL A 31 -1.66 -20.83 5.23
CA VAL A 31 -1.03 -19.76 6.01
C VAL A 31 -1.47 -19.90 7.47
N ASP A 32 -0.51 -19.80 8.40
CA ASP A 32 -0.82 -19.74 9.83
C ASP A 32 -1.33 -18.32 10.16
N VAL A 33 -2.64 -18.19 10.28
CA VAL A 33 -3.31 -16.90 10.51
C VAL A 33 -2.88 -16.27 11.84
N ALA A 34 -2.66 -17.07 12.88
CA ALA A 34 -2.23 -16.55 14.17
C ALA A 34 -0.79 -15.98 14.10
N ALA A 35 0.10 -16.71 13.43
CA ALA A 35 1.46 -16.24 13.20
C ALA A 35 1.50 -15.00 12.28
N ALA A 36 0.62 -14.92 11.27
CA ALA A 36 0.49 -13.75 10.41
C ALA A 36 -0.02 -12.52 11.19
N ALA A 37 -1.00 -12.72 12.08
CA ALA A 37 -1.51 -11.65 12.94
C ALA A 37 -0.42 -11.10 13.87
N GLU A 38 0.38 -11.98 14.47
CA GLU A 38 1.51 -11.56 15.32
C GLU A 38 2.60 -10.86 14.49
N SER A 39 2.83 -11.28 13.24
CA SER A 39 3.76 -10.62 12.33
C SER A 39 3.34 -9.19 12.03
N LEU A 40 2.05 -8.96 11.80
CA LEU A 40 1.50 -7.62 11.61
C LEU A 40 1.61 -6.80 12.90
N GLY A 41 1.27 -7.38 14.06
CA GLY A 41 1.44 -6.74 15.36
C GLY A 41 2.89 -6.32 15.60
N ALA A 42 3.86 -7.18 15.28
CA ALA A 42 5.29 -6.86 15.38
C ALA A 42 5.69 -5.69 14.44
N ALA A 43 5.19 -5.68 13.21
CA ALA A 43 5.45 -4.59 12.28
C ALA A 43 4.84 -3.26 12.74
N ILE A 44 3.64 -3.27 13.35
CA ILE A 44 2.99 -2.07 13.92
C ILE A 44 3.82 -1.47 15.05
N ARG A 45 4.43 -2.30 15.90
CA ARG A 45 5.27 -1.83 17.01
C ARG A 45 6.51 -1.06 16.55
N ILE A 46 6.94 -1.24 15.30
CA ILE A 46 8.05 -0.48 14.70
C ILE A 46 7.47 0.77 14.04
N GLN A 47 7.74 1.93 14.61
CA GLN A 47 7.10 3.21 14.26
C GLN A 47 7.77 3.88 13.05
N THR A 48 7.46 3.42 11.86
CA THR A 48 7.91 4.04 10.58
C THR A 48 7.04 5.23 10.23
N VAL A 49 7.04 6.26 11.06
CA VAL A 49 6.18 7.45 10.89
C VAL A 49 6.83 8.47 9.96
N THR A 50 6.13 8.89 8.92
CA THR A 50 6.54 9.99 8.04
C THR A 50 5.82 11.29 8.40
N TYR A 51 6.55 12.41 8.35
CA TYR A 51 6.04 13.75 8.68
C TYR A 51 6.15 14.75 7.53
N ALA A 52 6.95 14.45 6.51
CA ALA A 52 7.20 15.31 5.37
C ALA A 52 7.68 14.49 4.19
N SER A 53 7.48 15.04 2.99
CA SER A 53 7.95 14.42 1.74
C SER A 53 9.46 14.21 1.74
N GLY A 54 9.89 13.07 1.23
CA GLY A 54 11.29 12.67 1.10
C GLY A 54 11.76 11.70 2.18
N ASP A 55 13.05 11.43 2.16
CA ASP A 55 13.66 10.50 3.11
C ASP A 55 13.56 11.03 4.56
N PRO A 56 13.57 10.12 5.54
CA PRO A 56 13.63 10.49 6.95
C PRO A 56 14.78 11.46 7.24
N LYS A 57 14.59 12.31 8.23
CA LYS A 57 15.67 13.19 8.70
C LYS A 57 16.90 12.34 9.08
N PRO A 58 18.13 12.84 8.87
CA PRO A 58 19.34 12.14 9.28
C PRO A 58 19.26 11.65 10.72
N GLY A 59 19.50 10.36 10.94
CA GLY A 59 19.38 9.69 12.24
C GLY A 59 17.96 9.27 12.63
N ALA A 60 16.95 9.53 11.81
CA ALA A 60 15.56 9.10 12.04
C ALA A 60 15.15 7.90 11.17
N ASP A 61 16.08 7.27 10.49
CA ASP A 61 15.90 6.14 9.58
C ASP A 61 15.88 4.77 10.28
N GLN A 62 16.26 4.71 11.54
CA GLN A 62 16.36 3.47 12.31
C GLN A 62 15.08 2.61 12.27
N PRO A 63 13.84 3.16 12.40
CA PRO A 63 12.63 2.36 12.30
C PRO A 63 12.49 1.61 10.97
N TRP A 64 12.88 2.19 9.83
CA TRP A 64 12.86 1.49 8.54
C TRP A 64 13.89 0.37 8.48
N ILE A 65 15.07 0.59 9.03
CA ILE A 65 16.13 -0.42 9.13
C ILE A 65 15.63 -1.59 10.00
N ASP A 66 15.04 -1.29 11.14
CA ASP A 66 14.50 -2.29 12.07
C ASP A 66 13.34 -3.09 11.44
N LEU A 67 12.41 -2.39 10.76
CA LEU A 67 11.31 -3.05 10.06
C LEU A 67 11.84 -4.00 8.99
N GLN A 68 12.74 -3.54 8.14
CA GLN A 68 13.29 -4.37 7.06
C GLN A 68 14.08 -5.57 7.59
N ALA A 69 14.81 -5.40 8.68
CA ALA A 69 15.50 -6.50 9.34
C ALA A 69 14.51 -7.52 9.92
N ALA A 70 13.44 -7.03 10.57
CA ALA A 70 12.38 -7.88 11.12
C ALA A 70 11.65 -8.67 10.02
N LEU A 71 11.33 -8.04 8.88
CA LEU A 71 10.71 -8.69 7.73
C LEU A 71 11.61 -9.78 7.14
N GLN A 72 12.90 -9.51 6.96
CA GLN A 72 13.85 -10.50 6.45
C GLN A 72 14.01 -11.69 7.39
N ALA A 73 14.05 -11.43 8.69
CA ALA A 73 14.14 -12.49 9.71
C ALA A 73 12.87 -13.35 9.77
N ARG A 74 11.70 -12.73 9.58
CA ARG A 74 10.41 -13.43 9.66
C ARG A 74 10.08 -14.23 8.40
N TYR A 75 10.53 -13.79 7.22
CA TYR A 75 10.18 -14.36 5.91
C TYR A 75 11.41 -14.87 5.13
N PRO A 76 12.28 -15.69 5.72
CA PRO A 76 13.55 -16.07 5.10
C PRO A 76 13.38 -16.84 3.79
N ALA A 77 12.27 -17.59 3.62
CA ALA A 77 12.07 -18.40 2.42
C ALA A 77 11.83 -17.53 1.17
N ILE A 78 10.99 -16.49 1.27
CA ILE A 78 10.76 -15.59 0.15
C ILE A 78 11.97 -14.69 -0.09
N PHE A 79 12.62 -14.16 0.93
CA PHE A 79 13.82 -13.36 0.76
C PHE A 79 14.99 -14.15 0.13
N ALA A 80 15.07 -15.46 0.36
CA ALA A 80 16.03 -16.32 -0.33
C ALA A 80 15.72 -16.55 -1.82
N LYS A 81 14.48 -16.32 -2.25
CA LYS A 81 14.03 -16.47 -3.65
C LYS A 81 14.06 -15.18 -4.44
N MET A 82 14.02 -14.04 -3.77
CA MET A 82 13.92 -12.73 -4.40
C MET A 82 15.25 -11.99 -4.36
N THR A 83 15.53 -11.23 -5.41
CA THR A 83 16.59 -10.23 -5.39
C THR A 83 16.03 -8.96 -4.78
N LEU A 84 16.64 -8.49 -3.69
CA LEU A 84 16.31 -7.24 -3.02
C LEU A 84 17.23 -6.13 -3.53
N GLU A 85 16.64 -5.06 -4.01
CA GLU A 85 17.31 -3.80 -4.33
C GLU A 85 16.71 -2.69 -3.45
N LYS A 86 17.56 -1.85 -2.87
CA LYS A 86 17.13 -0.62 -2.19
C LYS A 86 17.08 0.52 -3.19
N VAL A 87 15.97 1.25 -3.18
CA VAL A 87 15.77 2.43 -4.03
C VAL A 87 15.58 3.63 -3.11
N LEU A 88 16.28 4.73 -3.39
CA LEU A 88 16.48 5.79 -2.40
C LEU A 88 17.04 5.19 -1.09
N THR A 89 16.57 5.67 0.06
CA THR A 89 17.09 5.22 1.34
C THR A 89 16.42 3.94 1.83
N HIS A 90 15.10 3.83 1.72
CA HIS A 90 14.35 2.74 2.36
C HIS A 90 13.31 2.04 1.47
N ALA A 91 13.04 2.51 0.26
CA ALA A 91 12.15 1.78 -0.63
C ALA A 91 12.77 0.44 -1.05
N MET A 92 11.96 -0.61 -1.08
CA MET A 92 12.39 -1.97 -1.38
C MET A 92 11.78 -2.43 -2.70
N LEU A 93 12.64 -2.83 -3.62
CA LEU A 93 12.25 -3.52 -4.84
C LEU A 93 12.73 -4.97 -4.74
N LEU A 94 11.80 -5.90 -4.65
CA LEU A 94 12.10 -7.32 -4.58
C LEU A 94 11.61 -8.00 -5.87
N THR A 95 12.46 -8.79 -6.50
CA THR A 95 12.13 -9.47 -7.76
C THR A 95 12.28 -10.98 -7.60
N TRP A 96 11.17 -11.71 -7.74
CA TRP A 96 11.18 -13.16 -7.91
C TRP A 96 11.14 -13.47 -9.41
N THR A 97 12.28 -13.84 -9.96
CA THR A 97 12.41 -14.11 -11.40
C THR A 97 11.57 -15.32 -11.79
N GLY A 98 10.73 -15.15 -12.80
CA GLY A 98 9.94 -16.22 -13.38
C GLY A 98 10.74 -17.13 -14.30
N THR A 99 10.18 -18.30 -14.63
CA THR A 99 10.80 -19.27 -15.54
C THR A 99 10.67 -18.88 -17.01
N ASP A 100 9.80 -17.92 -17.33
CA ASP A 100 9.56 -17.43 -18.70
C ASP A 100 9.73 -15.90 -18.75
N ALA A 101 10.90 -15.47 -19.19
CA ALA A 101 11.24 -14.05 -19.31
C ALA A 101 10.46 -13.29 -20.40
N SER A 102 9.73 -14.00 -21.28
CA SER A 102 8.89 -13.36 -22.30
C SER A 102 7.58 -12.81 -21.73
N LEU A 103 7.19 -13.28 -20.54
CA LEU A 103 5.96 -12.86 -19.91
C LEU A 103 6.16 -11.56 -19.11
N PRO A 104 5.30 -10.55 -19.31
CA PRO A 104 5.32 -9.34 -18.49
C PRO A 104 5.13 -9.68 -16.99
N PRO A 105 5.87 -9.04 -16.08
CA PRO A 105 5.77 -9.31 -14.65
C PRO A 105 4.43 -8.84 -14.07
N VAL A 106 4.11 -9.34 -12.87
CA VAL A 106 3.09 -8.79 -11.98
C VAL A 106 3.80 -8.01 -10.88
N ILE A 107 3.28 -6.83 -10.54
CA ILE A 107 3.79 -6.00 -9.44
C ILE A 107 2.74 -5.96 -8.33
N LEU A 108 3.14 -6.29 -7.11
CA LEU A 108 2.36 -6.12 -5.90
C LEU A 108 2.99 -4.98 -5.09
N MET A 109 2.18 -4.01 -4.72
CA MET A 109 2.63 -2.82 -4.00
C MET A 109 2.11 -2.81 -2.56
N ALA A 110 2.84 -2.15 -1.71
CA ALA A 110 2.46 -1.76 -0.36
C ALA A 110 3.43 -0.67 0.11
N HIS A 111 3.14 -0.02 1.23
CA HIS A 111 4.09 0.91 1.82
C HIS A 111 4.45 0.58 3.27
N GLN A 112 5.62 1.05 3.67
CA GLN A 112 6.24 0.75 4.95
C GLN A 112 5.90 1.79 6.01
N ASP A 113 5.60 3.02 5.59
CA ASP A 113 5.35 4.15 6.46
C ASP A 113 3.89 4.25 6.92
N VAL A 114 3.66 5.12 7.85
CA VAL A 114 2.36 5.41 8.42
C VAL A 114 2.26 6.89 8.79
N VAL A 115 1.05 7.45 8.76
CA VAL A 115 0.80 8.82 9.26
C VAL A 115 1.02 8.92 10.77
N PRO A 116 1.39 10.09 11.29
CA PRO A 116 1.51 10.32 12.72
C PRO A 116 0.16 10.18 13.45
N VAL A 117 0.22 9.91 14.75
CA VAL A 117 -0.94 10.03 15.64
C VAL A 117 -1.12 11.52 15.98
N ASN A 118 -2.36 11.98 15.94
CA ASN A 118 -2.66 13.37 16.32
C ASN A 118 -2.28 13.61 17.77
N PRO A 119 -1.54 14.67 18.09
CA PRO A 119 -1.16 14.98 19.46
C PRO A 119 -2.37 15.06 20.39
N GLY A 120 -2.29 14.41 21.54
CA GLY A 120 -3.34 14.43 22.56
C GLY A 120 -4.49 13.45 22.36
N THR A 121 -4.45 12.60 21.32
CA THR A 121 -5.48 11.59 21.06
C THR A 121 -5.09 10.17 21.49
N ASP A 122 -3.97 10.01 22.18
CA ASP A 122 -3.51 8.66 22.61
C ASP A 122 -4.54 7.95 23.49
N ALA A 123 -5.28 8.69 24.31
CA ALA A 123 -6.32 8.15 25.18
C ALA A 123 -7.60 7.73 24.44
N ASP A 124 -7.78 8.13 23.17
CA ASP A 124 -8.94 7.77 22.35
C ASP A 124 -8.77 6.37 21.72
N TRP A 125 -7.57 5.80 21.80
CA TRP A 125 -7.29 4.47 21.29
C TRP A 125 -7.65 3.40 22.31
N THR A 126 -8.44 2.41 21.90
CA THR A 126 -8.78 1.24 22.74
C THR A 126 -7.52 0.49 23.20
N HIS A 127 -6.55 0.37 22.29
CA HIS A 127 -5.19 -0.08 22.56
C HIS A 127 -4.22 0.98 22.05
N GLY A 128 -3.05 1.10 22.64
CA GLY A 128 -2.07 2.11 22.21
C GLY A 128 -1.81 2.06 20.69
N PRO A 129 -1.70 3.22 20.03
CA PRO A 129 -1.65 3.30 18.56
C PRO A 129 -0.54 2.48 17.90
N PHE A 130 0.55 2.23 18.60
CA PHE A 130 1.65 1.38 18.15
C PHE A 130 1.82 0.10 19.00
N GLY A 131 0.74 -0.32 19.69
CA GLY A 131 0.77 -1.53 20.52
C GLY A 131 0.84 -2.82 19.72
N GLY A 132 0.29 -2.85 18.52
CA GLY A 132 0.23 -4.05 17.69
C GLY A 132 -0.46 -5.20 18.41
N VAL A 133 -1.57 -4.92 19.12
CA VAL A 133 -2.27 -5.87 19.97
C VAL A 133 -3.20 -6.73 19.12
N VAL A 134 -3.14 -8.04 19.32
CA VAL A 134 -4.11 -8.98 18.74
C VAL A 134 -5.13 -9.33 19.82
N ALA A 135 -6.33 -8.78 19.72
CA ALA A 135 -7.40 -8.94 20.69
C ALA A 135 -8.79 -8.81 20.05
N ASP A 136 -9.79 -9.46 20.62
CA ASP A 136 -11.19 -9.35 20.22
C ASP A 136 -11.47 -9.64 18.72
N GLY A 137 -10.64 -10.47 18.09
CA GLY A 137 -10.73 -10.80 16.66
C GLY A 137 -10.13 -9.74 15.74
N TYR A 138 -9.40 -8.75 16.26
CA TYR A 138 -8.77 -7.67 15.51
C TYR A 138 -7.27 -7.57 15.80
N ILE A 139 -6.57 -6.94 14.87
CA ILE A 139 -5.20 -6.48 15.06
C ILE A 139 -5.25 -4.96 15.18
N TRP A 140 -4.89 -4.46 16.36
CA TRP A 140 -5.05 -3.05 16.72
C TRP A 140 -3.76 -2.28 16.52
N GLY A 141 -3.85 -1.15 15.84
CA GLY A 141 -2.76 -0.19 15.76
C GLY A 141 -2.71 0.60 14.47
N ARG A 142 -1.94 1.70 14.48
CA ARG A 142 -1.63 2.51 13.31
C ARG A 142 -0.87 1.67 12.28
N GLY A 143 -1.34 1.67 11.02
CA GLY A 143 -0.77 0.85 9.97
C GLY A 143 -1.32 -0.59 9.89
N ALA A 144 -2.28 -0.98 10.76
CA ALA A 144 -2.89 -2.30 10.69
C ALA A 144 -3.63 -2.51 9.36
N MET A 145 -4.19 -1.46 8.81
CA MET A 145 -4.96 -1.45 7.57
C MET A 145 -4.21 -0.71 6.45
N ASP A 146 -3.60 0.41 6.77
CA ASP A 146 -2.92 1.33 5.88
C ASP A 146 -1.48 1.53 6.36
N ASP A 147 -0.45 0.85 5.75
CA ASP A 147 -0.62 -0.25 4.79
C ASP A 147 0.29 -1.45 5.14
N LYS A 148 0.74 -1.54 6.41
CA LYS A 148 1.50 -2.71 6.88
C LYS A 148 0.67 -3.99 6.78
N GLY A 149 -0.66 -3.88 6.75
CA GLY A 149 -1.57 -4.99 6.52
C GLY A 149 -1.31 -5.67 5.19
N SER A 150 -1.32 -4.91 4.08
CA SER A 150 -1.03 -5.44 2.74
C SER A 150 0.42 -5.90 2.63
N LEU A 151 1.36 -5.14 3.20
CA LEU A 151 2.78 -5.52 3.21
C LEU A 151 3.00 -6.90 3.84
N ILE A 152 2.41 -7.17 5.00
CA ILE A 152 2.51 -8.47 5.67
C ILE A 152 1.76 -9.55 4.89
N ALA A 153 0.57 -9.26 4.34
CA ALA A 153 -0.20 -10.22 3.56
C ALA A 153 0.56 -10.68 2.30
N ILE A 154 1.21 -9.75 1.59
CA ILE A 154 2.04 -10.06 0.43
C ILE A 154 3.24 -10.95 0.82
N LEU A 155 3.90 -10.65 1.94
CA LEU A 155 5.05 -11.43 2.41
C LEU A 155 4.64 -12.81 2.93
N GLU A 156 3.54 -12.92 3.66
CA GLU A 156 3.02 -14.23 4.11
C GLU A 156 2.67 -15.13 2.93
N ALA A 157 1.95 -14.59 1.93
CA ALA A 157 1.61 -15.33 0.72
C ALA A 157 2.88 -15.76 -0.06
N GLY A 158 3.82 -14.84 -0.23
CA GLY A 158 5.08 -15.09 -0.92
C GLY A 158 5.91 -16.15 -0.22
N ASP A 159 6.04 -16.06 1.10
CA ASP A 159 6.83 -16.99 1.90
C ASP A 159 6.20 -18.40 1.94
N ALA A 160 4.87 -18.48 2.02
CA ALA A 160 4.14 -19.74 1.93
C ALA A 160 4.35 -20.42 0.55
N LEU A 161 4.27 -19.64 -0.54
CA LEU A 161 4.57 -20.13 -1.88
C LEU A 161 6.03 -20.59 -2.01
N ALA A 162 6.97 -19.82 -1.49
CA ALA A 162 8.39 -20.19 -1.52
C ALA A 162 8.67 -21.49 -0.75
N LYS A 163 8.04 -21.66 0.43
CA LYS A 163 8.12 -22.90 1.24
C LYS A 163 7.49 -24.11 0.56
N SER A 164 6.42 -23.91 -0.23
CA SER A 164 5.79 -24.99 -0.98
C SER A 164 6.63 -25.51 -2.16
N GLY A 165 7.73 -24.83 -2.48
CA GLY A 165 8.56 -25.14 -3.66
C GLY A 165 7.98 -24.59 -4.97
N TRP A 166 6.91 -23.80 -4.91
CA TRP A 166 6.35 -23.17 -6.09
C TRP A 166 7.34 -22.18 -6.74
N THR A 167 7.28 -22.11 -8.05
CA THR A 167 8.11 -21.16 -8.84
C THR A 167 7.20 -20.41 -9.83
N PRO A 168 7.27 -19.08 -9.88
CA PRO A 168 6.44 -18.32 -10.79
C PRO A 168 6.82 -18.56 -12.25
N LYS A 169 5.82 -18.63 -13.13
CA LYS A 169 6.07 -18.66 -14.57
C LYS A 169 6.51 -17.27 -15.07
N ARG A 170 5.75 -16.22 -14.73
CA ARG A 170 6.14 -14.81 -14.93
C ARG A 170 6.83 -14.26 -13.68
N SER A 171 7.71 -13.30 -13.84
CA SER A 171 8.31 -12.64 -12.68
C SER A 171 7.25 -11.98 -11.79
N VAL A 172 7.46 -12.06 -10.48
CA VAL A 172 6.66 -11.36 -9.47
C VAL A 172 7.55 -10.35 -8.79
N ILE A 173 7.09 -9.12 -8.73
CA ILE A 173 7.82 -7.99 -8.16
C ILE A 173 7.03 -7.47 -6.97
N PHE A 174 7.70 -7.29 -5.82
CA PHE A 174 7.14 -6.54 -4.71
C PHE A 174 7.79 -5.16 -4.70
N ALA A 175 6.98 -4.11 -4.66
CA ALA A 175 7.40 -2.72 -4.65
C ALA A 175 6.90 -2.07 -3.36
N PHE A 176 7.75 -1.97 -2.34
CA PHE A 176 7.38 -1.43 -1.03
C PHE A 176 7.95 -0.03 -0.87
N GLY A 177 7.08 0.98 -1.02
CA GLY A 177 7.38 2.38 -0.76
C GLY A 177 7.75 2.62 0.71
N HIS A 178 8.35 3.78 1.00
CA HIS A 178 8.74 4.12 2.37
C HIS A 178 8.21 5.49 2.83
N ASP A 179 7.53 6.22 1.96
CA ASP A 179 7.07 7.60 2.15
C ASP A 179 5.76 7.89 1.39
N GLU A 180 4.86 6.89 1.28
CA GLU A 180 3.61 7.00 0.54
C GLU A 180 2.76 8.14 1.10
N GLU A 181 2.58 8.18 2.40
CA GLU A 181 1.75 9.11 3.18
C GLU A 181 2.17 10.59 3.02
N VAL A 182 3.33 10.84 2.43
CA VAL A 182 3.88 12.18 2.26
C VAL A 182 4.35 12.47 0.83
N SER A 183 3.89 11.77 -0.15
CA SER A 183 4.07 11.97 -1.59
C SER A 183 4.65 10.81 -2.40
N GLY A 184 5.10 9.73 -1.78
CA GLY A 184 5.49 8.49 -2.45
C GLY A 184 6.72 8.61 -3.37
N ALA A 185 7.77 9.31 -2.94
CA ALA A 185 9.00 9.41 -3.73
C ALA A 185 9.63 8.03 -3.95
N GLY A 186 9.60 7.16 -2.94
CA GLY A 186 10.10 5.80 -3.01
C GLY A 186 9.44 4.98 -4.12
N ALA A 187 8.12 5.01 -4.19
CA ALA A 187 7.36 4.31 -5.24
C ALA A 187 7.67 4.89 -6.62
N ARG A 188 7.69 6.23 -6.76
CA ARG A 188 8.02 6.88 -8.03
C ARG A 188 9.41 6.49 -8.55
N GLU A 189 10.40 6.44 -7.69
CA GLU A 189 11.77 6.06 -8.09
C GLU A 189 11.87 4.57 -8.43
N ILE A 190 11.14 3.69 -7.73
CA ILE A 190 11.01 2.28 -8.14
C ILE A 190 10.47 2.20 -9.57
N PHE A 191 9.37 2.90 -9.88
CA PHE A 191 8.79 2.86 -11.22
C PHE A 191 9.66 3.55 -12.28
N ALA A 192 10.38 4.61 -11.93
CA ALA A 192 11.38 5.22 -12.81
C ALA A 192 12.49 4.21 -13.15
N LEU A 193 12.98 3.47 -12.16
CA LEU A 193 13.98 2.41 -12.34
C LEU A 193 13.45 1.27 -13.23
N LEU A 194 12.24 0.76 -12.96
CA LEU A 194 11.62 -0.28 -13.78
C LEU A 194 11.41 0.19 -15.22
N LYS A 195 10.97 1.43 -15.42
CA LYS A 195 10.82 2.05 -16.75
C LYS A 195 12.17 2.17 -17.47
N SER A 196 13.23 2.55 -16.79
CA SER A 196 14.58 2.63 -17.39
C SER A 196 15.11 1.26 -17.85
N ARG A 197 14.60 0.19 -17.24
CA ARG A 197 14.88 -1.21 -17.59
C ARG A 197 13.91 -1.77 -18.65
N ASN A 198 13.02 -0.93 -19.21
CA ASN A 198 11.95 -1.31 -20.14
C ASN A 198 11.01 -2.39 -19.58
N VAL A 199 10.78 -2.41 -18.28
CA VAL A 199 9.81 -3.30 -17.64
C VAL A 199 8.41 -2.73 -17.83
N THR A 200 7.56 -3.48 -18.52
CA THR A 200 6.11 -3.18 -18.63
C THR A 200 5.34 -4.28 -17.91
N PRO A 201 4.67 -4.00 -16.81
CA PRO A 201 3.93 -5.03 -16.08
C PRO A 201 2.65 -5.45 -16.80
N ALA A 202 2.25 -6.71 -16.61
CA ALA A 202 0.93 -7.19 -17.01
C ALA A 202 -0.17 -6.65 -16.10
N MET A 203 0.15 -6.46 -14.83
CA MET A 203 -0.75 -5.96 -13.79
C MET A 203 0.08 -5.31 -12.68
N VAL A 204 -0.46 -4.25 -12.12
CA VAL A 204 -0.02 -3.67 -10.85
C VAL A 204 -1.19 -3.76 -9.89
N LEU A 205 -0.98 -4.31 -8.72
CA LEU A 205 -1.93 -4.35 -7.62
C LEU A 205 -1.35 -3.56 -6.47
N ASP A 206 -2.05 -2.52 -6.09
CA ASP A 206 -1.72 -1.62 -4.99
C ASP A 206 -2.78 -1.77 -3.89
N GLU A 207 -2.63 -1.06 -2.82
CA GLU A 207 -3.65 -0.92 -1.80
C GLU A 207 -4.96 -0.33 -2.35
N GLY A 208 -6.00 -0.29 -1.55
CA GLY A 208 -7.26 0.26 -2.00
C GLY A 208 -8.37 0.16 -0.97
N TYR A 209 -9.57 -0.07 -1.46
CA TYR A 209 -10.75 -0.14 -0.62
C TYR A 209 -10.85 -1.44 0.18
N ALA A 210 -11.58 -1.35 1.29
CA ALA A 210 -11.90 -2.49 2.13
C ALA A 210 -13.00 -3.38 1.50
N VAL A 211 -13.05 -4.64 1.94
CA VAL A 211 -14.24 -5.47 1.78
C VAL A 211 -15.26 -5.01 2.82
N LEU A 212 -16.44 -4.63 2.37
CA LEU A 212 -17.53 -4.14 3.20
C LEU A 212 -18.60 -5.22 3.37
N ASP A 213 -18.93 -5.59 4.59
CA ASP A 213 -20.01 -6.56 4.85
C ASP A 213 -21.38 -6.04 4.43
N ASN A 214 -21.57 -4.72 4.48
CA ASN A 214 -22.80 -4.06 4.09
C ASN A 214 -22.51 -2.81 3.24
N TYR A 215 -22.42 -3.01 1.92
CA TYR A 215 -22.20 -1.90 1.00
C TYR A 215 -23.45 -1.00 0.93
N PRO A 216 -23.34 0.32 1.20
CA PRO A 216 -24.51 1.20 1.39
C PRO A 216 -25.48 1.24 0.20
N LEU A 217 -25.01 1.03 -1.03
CA LEU A 217 -25.87 1.07 -2.21
C LEU A 217 -26.64 -0.22 -2.47
N THR A 218 -26.19 -1.36 -1.95
CA THR A 218 -26.79 -2.65 -2.25
C THR A 218 -27.29 -3.41 -1.02
N GLY A 219 -26.82 -3.02 0.17
CA GLY A 219 -27.07 -3.75 1.43
C GLY A 219 -26.45 -5.16 1.46
N LYS A 220 -25.48 -5.44 0.60
CA LYS A 220 -24.81 -6.76 0.48
C LYS A 220 -23.31 -6.62 0.67
N PRO A 221 -22.59 -7.69 1.02
CA PRO A 221 -21.14 -7.69 1.01
C PRO A 221 -20.59 -7.30 -0.36
N ALA A 222 -19.55 -6.45 -0.38
CA ALA A 222 -18.91 -6.02 -1.60
C ALA A 222 -17.41 -5.77 -1.38
N ALA A 223 -16.59 -6.27 -2.31
CA ALA A 223 -15.21 -5.85 -2.46
C ALA A 223 -15.14 -4.79 -3.57
N LEU A 224 -14.62 -3.63 -3.26
CA LEU A 224 -14.46 -2.55 -4.22
C LEU A 224 -13.06 -2.59 -4.81
N ILE A 225 -12.97 -2.61 -6.14
CA ILE A 225 -11.71 -2.60 -6.86
C ILE A 225 -11.61 -1.27 -7.61
N GLY A 226 -10.65 -0.43 -7.23
CA GLY A 226 -10.30 0.79 -7.96
C GLY A 226 -9.60 0.41 -9.27
N VAL A 227 -10.07 0.96 -10.38
CA VAL A 227 -9.48 0.69 -11.71
C VAL A 227 -8.88 1.94 -12.35
N ALA A 228 -8.96 3.08 -11.67
CA ALA A 228 -8.39 4.34 -12.11
C ALA A 228 -8.25 5.31 -10.92
N GLU A 229 -7.24 6.15 -11.00
CA GLU A 229 -6.98 7.22 -10.04
C GLU A 229 -7.45 8.58 -10.59
N LYS A 230 -7.88 9.46 -9.67
CA LYS A 230 -8.16 10.86 -9.97
C LYS A 230 -6.86 11.64 -10.08
N GLY A 231 -6.87 12.71 -10.88
CA GLY A 231 -5.78 13.67 -10.85
C GLY A 231 -5.73 14.40 -9.50
N TYR A 232 -4.53 14.59 -8.98
CA TYR A 232 -4.26 15.36 -7.76
C TYR A 232 -3.73 16.75 -8.13
N ILE A 233 -4.21 17.78 -7.44
CA ILE A 233 -3.72 19.15 -7.58
C ILE A 233 -3.74 19.86 -6.23
N SER A 234 -2.66 20.53 -5.91
CA SER A 234 -2.58 21.46 -4.78
C SER A 234 -2.72 22.89 -5.29
N LEU A 235 -3.62 23.66 -4.68
CA LEU A 235 -3.80 25.07 -4.97
C LEU A 235 -3.36 25.88 -3.75
N GLN A 236 -2.44 26.80 -3.95
CA GLN A 236 -2.08 27.80 -2.95
C GLN A 236 -2.78 29.11 -3.28
N ILE A 237 -3.66 29.56 -2.40
CA ILE A 237 -4.33 30.86 -2.52
C ILE A 237 -3.65 31.79 -1.51
N THR A 238 -3.08 32.87 -2.01
CA THR A 238 -2.44 33.89 -1.18
C THR A 238 -3.21 35.20 -1.32
N ALA A 239 -3.72 35.72 -0.21
CA ALA A 239 -4.30 37.03 -0.14
C ALA A 239 -3.29 37.96 0.56
N THR A 240 -2.98 39.08 -0.08
CA THR A 240 -2.11 40.11 0.47
C THR A 240 -2.89 41.38 0.60
N THR A 241 -2.74 42.08 1.72
CA THR A 241 -3.28 43.41 1.95
C THR A 241 -2.26 44.28 2.64
N GLU A 242 -2.40 45.60 2.53
CA GLU A 242 -1.59 46.53 3.31
C GLU A 242 -1.87 46.34 4.79
N GLY A 243 -0.79 46.32 5.60
CA GLY A 243 -0.88 46.17 7.05
C GLY A 243 -1.70 47.29 7.68
N GLY A 244 -2.55 46.93 8.64
CA GLY A 244 -3.41 47.86 9.35
C GLY A 244 -3.85 47.34 10.70
N HIS A 245 -4.54 48.15 11.48
CA HIS A 245 -5.05 47.73 12.78
C HIS A 245 -6.28 46.80 12.58
N SER A 246 -6.24 45.60 13.13
CA SER A 246 -7.24 44.55 12.91
C SER A 246 -8.69 44.96 13.27
N SER A 247 -8.86 45.94 14.20
CA SER A 247 -10.18 46.46 14.57
C SER A 247 -10.70 47.53 13.60
N ARG A 248 -9.92 47.97 12.61
CA ARG A 248 -10.26 48.96 11.61
C ARG A 248 -9.74 48.53 10.25
N PRO A 249 -10.25 47.43 9.70
CA PRO A 249 -9.83 46.96 8.36
C PRO A 249 -10.24 48.01 7.30
N PRO A 250 -9.48 48.18 6.24
CA PRO A 250 -9.89 49.01 5.12
C PRO A 250 -11.19 48.49 4.50
N ARG A 251 -12.00 49.38 3.92
CA ARG A 251 -13.26 48.99 3.29
C ARG A 251 -13.07 48.20 2.01
N GLU A 252 -11.91 48.31 1.41
CA GLU A 252 -11.50 47.61 0.18
C GLU A 252 -10.17 46.91 0.49
N SER A 253 -10.15 45.61 0.40
CA SER A 253 -8.96 44.75 0.58
C SER A 253 -8.87 43.75 -0.57
#